data_82b292c6cf46733369dc14e5885ea605
#
_entry.id   82b292c6cf46733369dc14e5885ea605
#
_cell.length_a   1.000
_cell.length_b   1.000
_cell.length_c   1.000
_cell.angle_alpha   90.00
_cell.angle_beta   90.00
_cell.angle_gamma   90.00
#
_symmetry.space_group_name_H-M   'P 1'
#
loop_
_entity.id
_entity.type
_entity.pdbx_description
1 polymer ?
#
loop_
_entity_poly.entity_id
_entity_poly.type
_entity_poly.pdbx_seq_one_letter_code
_entity_poly.pdbx_strand_id
1 'polypeptide(L)'
;MPNTLYDKIWNDHLVHQQDDGTALLFVDRHLVHEVTSPQAFEGLRNSKRKVRHPKLTLAVADHNVPTTDRSKGISDKESKIQVETLEANCKEFGIKLFGMNDKRPVSYTHLTLPTTPVV
;
A
#
# COMPACT_ATOMS: atom_id res chain seq x y z
N MET A 1 -26.11 -16.01 16.63
CA MET A 1 -24.81 -16.64 16.83
C MET A 1 -23.74 -15.59 17.07
N PRO A 2 -22.87 -15.78 18.04
CA PRO A 2 -21.77 -14.85 18.21
C PRO A 2 -20.82 -14.94 17.01
N ASN A 3 -20.38 -13.79 16.52
CA ASN A 3 -19.46 -13.68 15.40
C ASN A 3 -18.01 -13.58 15.91
N THR A 4 -17.09 -14.23 15.19
CA THR A 4 -15.66 -14.03 15.41
C THR A 4 -15.24 -12.65 14.91
N LEU A 5 -14.03 -12.18 15.26
CA LEU A 5 -13.48 -10.94 14.69
C LEU A 5 -13.43 -11.02 13.16
N TYR A 6 -13.05 -12.18 12.62
CA TYR A 6 -13.05 -12.39 11.18
C TYR A 6 -14.45 -12.16 10.57
N ASP A 7 -15.48 -12.75 11.16
CA ASP A 7 -16.86 -12.60 10.67
C ASP A 7 -17.30 -11.14 10.69
N LYS A 8 -16.95 -10.40 11.74
CA LYS A 8 -17.29 -8.99 11.87
C LYS A 8 -16.62 -8.15 10.78
N ILE A 9 -15.32 -8.32 10.57
CA ILE A 9 -14.58 -7.62 9.53
C ILE A 9 -15.11 -7.98 8.15
N TRP A 10 -15.32 -9.27 7.91
CA TRP A 10 -15.86 -9.76 6.64
C TRP A 10 -17.21 -9.14 6.33
N ASN A 11 -18.14 -9.21 7.27
CA ASN A 11 -19.50 -8.71 7.06
C ASN A 11 -19.53 -7.19 6.83
N ASP A 12 -18.67 -6.45 7.52
CA ASP A 12 -18.59 -5.00 7.37
C ASP A 12 -18.02 -4.57 6.00
N HIS A 13 -17.23 -5.43 5.36
CA HIS A 13 -16.59 -5.13 4.09
C HIS A 13 -17.24 -5.84 2.90
N LEU A 14 -18.17 -6.76 3.14
CA LEU A 14 -18.83 -7.50 2.08
C LEU A 14 -19.79 -6.59 1.30
N VAL A 15 -19.52 -6.39 0.01
CA VAL A 15 -20.37 -5.62 -0.89
C VAL A 15 -21.40 -6.53 -1.55
N HIS A 16 -20.94 -7.67 -2.06
CA HIS A 16 -21.78 -8.63 -2.74
C HIS A 16 -21.13 -10.02 -2.71
N GLN A 17 -21.93 -11.03 -2.52
CA GLN A 17 -21.50 -12.43 -2.60
C GLN A 17 -22.28 -13.13 -3.70
N GLN A 18 -21.57 -13.83 -4.58
CA GLN A 18 -22.19 -14.62 -5.65
C GLN A 18 -22.59 -16.00 -5.15
N ASP A 19 -23.42 -16.67 -5.93
CA ASP A 19 -23.93 -18.00 -5.57
C ASP A 19 -22.82 -19.07 -5.49
N ASP A 20 -21.70 -18.87 -6.22
CA ASP A 20 -20.54 -19.76 -6.18
C ASP A 20 -19.63 -19.52 -4.97
N GLY A 21 -19.97 -18.57 -4.11
CA GLY A 21 -19.18 -18.20 -2.94
C GLY A 21 -18.16 -17.09 -3.17
N THR A 22 -17.94 -16.66 -4.42
CA THR A 22 -17.07 -15.52 -4.74
C THR A 22 -17.64 -14.25 -4.12
N ALA A 23 -16.79 -13.45 -3.51
CA ALA A 23 -17.21 -12.23 -2.82
C ALA A 23 -16.51 -10.99 -3.37
N LEU A 24 -17.27 -9.91 -3.48
CA LEU A 24 -16.75 -8.57 -3.71
C LEU A 24 -16.63 -7.84 -2.39
N LEU A 25 -15.41 -7.48 -2.01
CA LEU A 25 -15.13 -6.80 -0.76
C LEU A 25 -14.76 -5.35 -1.01
N PHE A 26 -15.20 -4.47 -0.13
CA PHE A 26 -14.72 -3.09 -0.09
C PHE A 26 -13.35 -3.06 0.59
N VAL A 27 -12.37 -2.45 -0.06
CA VAL A 27 -11.04 -2.24 0.51
C VAL A 27 -10.97 -0.81 1.03
N ASP A 28 -10.95 -0.66 2.34
CA ASP A 28 -10.98 0.65 2.99
C ASP A 28 -9.58 1.24 3.21
N ARG A 29 -8.53 0.44 3.07
CA ARG A 29 -7.14 0.91 3.14
C ARG A 29 -6.23 0.05 2.28
N HIS A 30 -5.39 0.70 1.49
CA HIS A 30 -4.45 0.03 0.62
C HIS A 30 -3.03 0.49 0.94
N LEU A 31 -2.14 -0.46 1.20
CA LEU A 31 -0.73 -0.21 1.44
C LEU A 31 0.07 -0.62 0.20
N VAL A 32 0.90 0.28 -0.28
CA VAL A 32 1.65 0.15 -1.53
C VAL A 32 3.15 0.29 -1.27
N HIS A 33 3.96 -0.51 -1.94
CA HIS A 33 5.42 -0.40 -1.88
C HIS A 33 6.04 -0.36 -3.29
N GLU A 34 7.36 -0.19 -3.35
CA GLU A 34 8.09 0.11 -4.59
C GLU A 34 8.26 -1.08 -5.54
N VAL A 35 8.17 -2.31 -5.04
CA VAL A 35 8.54 -3.49 -5.84
C VAL A 35 7.47 -3.83 -6.88
N THR A 36 6.22 -3.91 -6.48
CA THR A 36 5.11 -4.36 -7.32
C THR A 36 4.23 -3.25 -7.86
N SER A 37 4.28 -2.08 -7.26
CA SER A 37 3.42 -0.95 -7.62
C SER A 37 3.67 -0.35 -9.02
N PRO A 38 4.88 -0.37 -9.60
CA PRO A 38 5.09 0.24 -10.92
C PRO A 38 4.15 -0.30 -11.99
N GLN A 39 3.94 -1.61 -12.03
CA GLN A 39 3.04 -2.25 -12.99
C GLN A 39 1.58 -1.86 -12.77
N ALA A 40 1.16 -1.75 -11.52
CA ALA A 40 -0.20 -1.33 -11.17
C ALA A 40 -0.47 0.12 -11.62
N PHE A 41 0.45 1.03 -11.36
CA PHE A 41 0.33 2.41 -11.80
C PHE A 41 0.38 2.56 -13.31
N GLU A 42 1.21 1.77 -13.99
CA GLU A 42 1.23 1.73 -15.45
C GLU A 42 -0.11 1.26 -16.01
N GLY A 43 -0.69 0.22 -15.42
CA GLY A 43 -2.02 -0.26 -15.79
C GLY A 43 -3.11 0.82 -15.64
N LEU A 44 -3.09 1.58 -14.55
CA LEU A 44 -4.00 2.70 -14.34
C LEU A 44 -3.81 3.79 -15.42
N ARG A 45 -2.56 4.13 -15.70
CA ARG A 45 -2.20 5.14 -16.70
C ARG A 45 -2.66 4.75 -18.10
N ASN A 46 -2.40 3.51 -18.49
CA ASN A 46 -2.80 2.97 -19.79
C ASN A 46 -4.32 2.88 -19.94
N SER A 47 -5.02 2.58 -18.86
CA SER A 47 -6.48 2.53 -18.83
C SER A 47 -7.14 3.90 -18.65
N LYS A 48 -6.35 4.98 -18.53
CA LYS A 48 -6.81 6.33 -18.23
C LYS A 48 -7.67 6.42 -16.98
N ARG A 49 -7.32 5.61 -15.96
CA ARG A 49 -7.99 5.57 -14.66
C ARG A 49 -7.17 6.25 -13.60
N LYS A 50 -7.85 6.79 -12.61
CA LYS A 50 -7.23 7.35 -11.41
C LYS A 50 -7.31 6.35 -10.26
N VAL A 51 -6.51 6.57 -9.22
CA VAL A 51 -6.69 5.83 -7.97
C VAL A 51 -8.04 6.22 -7.37
N ARG A 52 -8.85 5.22 -7.03
CA ARG A 52 -10.23 5.44 -6.57
C ARG A 52 -10.30 6.21 -5.26
N HIS A 53 -9.47 5.82 -4.30
CA HIS A 53 -9.43 6.43 -2.97
C HIS A 53 -8.00 6.78 -2.57
N PRO A 54 -7.39 7.84 -3.14
CA PRO A 54 -6.01 8.17 -2.83
C PRO A 54 -5.78 8.54 -1.38
N LYS A 55 -6.79 9.06 -0.68
CA LYS A 55 -6.70 9.36 0.76
C LYS A 55 -6.66 8.12 1.65
N LEU A 56 -7.15 6.99 1.15
CA LEU A 56 -7.15 5.70 1.84
C LEU A 56 -6.00 4.80 1.39
N THR A 57 -5.15 5.30 0.51
CA THR A 57 -3.97 4.59 0.00
C THR A 57 -2.72 5.25 0.58
N LEU A 58 -1.86 4.42 1.16
CA LEU A 58 -0.58 4.84 1.72
C LEU A 58 0.54 4.10 1.02
N ALA A 59 1.62 4.79 0.73
CA ALA A 59 2.80 4.18 0.13
C ALA A 59 4.00 4.27 1.06
N VAL A 60 4.84 3.26 1.04
CA VAL A 60 6.08 3.20 1.82
C VAL A 60 7.17 2.54 1.00
N ALA A 61 8.38 3.10 1.05
CA ALA A 61 9.56 2.45 0.52
C ALA A 61 10.06 1.47 1.59
N ASP A 62 9.97 0.18 1.32
CA ASP A 62 10.17 -0.87 2.32
C ASP A 62 11.28 -1.86 1.94
N HIS A 63 11.25 -2.38 0.72
CA HIS A 63 12.12 -3.49 0.31
C HIS A 63 13.50 -3.04 -0.18
N ASN A 64 13.58 -1.91 -0.83
CA ASN A 64 14.78 -1.43 -1.52
C ASN A 64 15.46 -0.25 -0.81
N VAL A 65 15.25 -0.14 0.49
CA VAL A 65 15.86 0.91 1.31
C VAL A 65 16.97 0.33 2.18
N PRO A 66 18.10 1.04 2.36
CA PRO A 66 19.17 0.56 3.20
C PRO A 66 18.74 0.49 4.67
N THR A 67 19.24 -0.52 5.36
CA THR A 67 19.09 -0.69 6.81
C THR A 67 20.17 0.06 7.60
N THR A 68 21.15 0.59 6.88
CA THR A 68 22.26 1.38 7.42
C THR A 68 21.98 2.87 7.32
N ASP A 69 23.00 3.70 7.29
CA ASP A 69 22.85 5.14 7.18
C ASP A 69 22.17 5.55 5.87
N ARG A 70 20.95 6.05 5.96
CA ARG A 70 20.13 6.44 4.81
C ARG A 70 20.54 7.79 4.21
N SER A 71 21.34 8.57 4.92
CA SER A 71 21.84 9.85 4.40
C SER A 71 22.75 9.67 3.18
N LYS A 72 23.33 8.48 3.03
CA LYS A 72 24.20 8.12 1.89
C LYS A 72 23.41 7.69 0.65
N GLY A 73 22.08 7.63 0.74
CA GLY A 73 21.24 7.23 -0.37
C GLY A 73 21.25 5.73 -0.63
N ILE A 74 20.79 5.35 -1.81
CA ILE A 74 20.70 3.96 -2.26
C ILE A 74 21.80 3.69 -3.26
N SER A 75 22.71 2.76 -2.95
CA SER A 75 23.84 2.43 -3.81
C SER A 75 23.45 1.52 -4.97
N ASP A 76 22.50 0.62 -4.77
CA ASP A 76 22.02 -0.27 -5.82
C ASP A 76 21.14 0.50 -6.82
N LYS A 77 21.54 0.42 -8.10
CA LYS A 77 20.89 1.21 -9.16
C LYS A 77 19.43 0.82 -9.40
N GLU A 78 19.14 -0.47 -9.39
CA GLU A 78 17.78 -0.96 -9.62
C GLU A 78 16.85 -0.58 -8.44
N SER A 79 17.33 -0.78 -7.23
CA SER A 79 16.61 -0.38 -6.02
C SER A 79 16.31 1.12 -5.99
N LYS A 80 17.28 1.93 -6.40
CA LYS A 80 17.11 3.38 -6.49
C LYS A 80 16.02 3.75 -7.50
N ILE A 81 16.03 3.14 -8.68
CA ILE A 81 15.02 3.38 -9.72
C ILE A 81 13.64 3.01 -9.21
N GLN A 82 13.49 1.89 -8.52
CA GLN A 82 12.19 1.46 -7.98
C GLN A 82 11.64 2.45 -6.94
N VAL A 83 12.47 2.93 -6.04
CA VAL A 83 12.06 3.92 -5.02
C VAL A 83 11.70 5.26 -5.68
N GLU A 84 12.51 5.74 -6.61
CA GLU A 84 12.23 6.98 -7.34
C GLU A 84 10.95 6.87 -8.19
N THR A 85 10.71 5.71 -8.78
CA THR A 85 9.47 5.44 -9.52
C THR A 85 8.25 5.46 -8.61
N LEU A 86 8.34 4.90 -7.41
CA LEU A 86 7.28 4.98 -6.42
C LEU A 86 6.99 6.44 -6.04
N GLU A 87 8.01 7.23 -5.79
CA GLU A 87 7.87 8.65 -5.46
C GLU A 87 7.15 9.41 -6.57
N ALA A 88 7.55 9.20 -7.82
CA ALA A 88 6.95 9.83 -8.98
C ALA A 88 5.48 9.40 -9.15
N ASN A 89 5.18 8.13 -9.00
CA ASN A 89 3.83 7.60 -9.11
C ASN A 89 2.92 8.13 -8.00
N CYS A 90 3.39 8.20 -6.78
CA CYS A 90 2.63 8.75 -5.66
C CYS A 90 2.30 10.23 -5.87
N LYS A 91 3.24 10.98 -6.41
CA LYS A 91 3.04 12.40 -6.74
C LYS A 91 2.01 12.56 -7.85
N GLU A 92 2.08 11.74 -8.90
CA GLU A 92 1.16 11.77 -10.03
C GLU A 92 -0.27 11.41 -9.61
N PHE A 93 -0.44 10.38 -8.80
CA PHE A 93 -1.76 9.86 -8.39
C PHE A 93 -2.28 10.43 -7.07
N GLY A 94 -1.54 11.34 -6.43
CA GLY A 94 -1.98 12.01 -5.21
C GLY A 94 -2.00 11.12 -3.96
N ILE A 95 -1.09 10.14 -3.89
CA ILE A 95 -0.96 9.20 -2.78
C ILE A 95 0.07 9.70 -1.78
N LYS A 96 -0.26 9.60 -0.49
CA LYS A 96 0.68 9.93 0.58
C LYS A 96 1.78 8.90 0.66
N LEU A 97 3.03 9.36 0.59
CA LEU A 97 4.22 8.53 0.66
C LEU A 97 4.97 8.78 1.97
N PHE A 98 5.33 7.71 2.66
CA PHE A 98 6.34 7.71 3.71
C PHE A 98 7.68 7.34 3.06
N GLY A 99 8.44 8.33 2.68
CA GLY A 99 9.68 8.14 1.95
C GLY A 99 10.82 7.58 2.80
N MET A 100 11.94 7.32 2.16
CA MET A 100 13.12 6.71 2.79
C MET A 100 13.64 7.51 4.00
N ASN A 101 13.53 8.82 3.98
CA ASN A 101 14.01 9.70 5.03
C ASN A 101 12.97 10.01 6.11
N ASP A 102 11.75 9.48 5.99
CA ASP A 102 10.73 9.64 7.00
C ASP A 102 11.11 8.83 8.24
N LYS A 103 11.01 9.45 9.41
CA LYS A 103 11.31 8.79 10.68
C LYS A 103 10.20 7.85 11.15
N ARG A 104 9.03 7.94 10.52
CA ARG A 104 7.90 7.06 10.79
C ARG A 104 8.15 5.66 10.22
N PRO A 105 7.21 4.76 10.36
CA PRO A 105 7.41 3.36 9.96
C PRO A 105 7.97 3.23 8.53
N VAL A 106 8.98 2.39 8.40
CA VAL A 106 9.65 2.10 7.14
C VAL A 106 9.28 0.75 6.57
N SER A 107 8.36 0.05 7.23
CA SER A 107 7.87 -1.25 6.81
C SER A 107 6.39 -1.39 7.08
N TYR A 108 5.76 -2.35 6.44
CA TYR A 108 4.34 -2.66 6.67
C TYR A 108 4.07 -3.08 8.12
N THR A 109 5.03 -3.67 8.79
CA THR A 109 4.93 -4.01 10.20
C THR A 109 4.61 -2.77 11.04
N HIS A 110 5.32 -1.67 10.80
CA HIS A 110 5.09 -0.40 11.50
C HIS A 110 3.77 0.27 11.10
N LEU A 111 3.33 0.11 9.85
CA LEU A 111 2.08 0.69 9.37
C LEU A 111 0.86 -0.11 9.81
N THR A 112 0.98 -1.43 9.88
CA THR A 112 -0.16 -2.32 10.12
C THR A 112 -0.37 -2.63 11.59
N LEU A 113 0.67 -2.88 12.37
CA LEU A 113 0.53 -3.23 13.77
C LEU A 113 -0.14 -2.13 14.61
N PRO A 114 0.22 -0.84 14.49
CA PRO A 114 -0.47 0.22 15.22
C PRO A 114 -1.91 0.45 14.79
N THR A 115 -2.28 0.04 13.58
CA THR A 115 -3.64 0.20 13.06
C THR A 115 -4.50 -1.04 13.23
N THR A 116 -3.90 -2.17 13.60
CA THR A 116 -4.62 -3.40 13.88
C THR A 116 -5.36 -3.25 15.22
N PRO A 117 -6.67 -3.49 15.26
CA PRO A 117 -7.38 -3.47 16.52
C PRO A 117 -6.75 -4.48 17.47
N VAL A 118 -6.43 -4.05 18.67
CA VAL A 118 -5.99 -4.96 19.73
C VAL A 118 -7.18 -5.82 20.08
N VAL A 119 -7.05 -7.08 19.82
CA VAL A 119 -8.12 -8.03 20.00
C VAL A 119 -8.05 -8.58 21.41
#